data_295ead24448b12b7f22d60532436d283
#
_entry.id   295ead24448b12b7f22d60532436d283
#
_cell.length_a   1.000
_cell.length_b   1.000
_cell.length_c   1.000
_cell.angle_alpha   90.00
_cell.angle_beta   90.00
_cell.angle_gamma   90.00
#
_symmetry.space_group_name_H-M   'P 1'
#
loop_
_entity.id
_entity.type
_entity.pdbx_description
1 polymer ?
#
loop_
_entity_poly.entity_id
_entity_poly.type
_entity_poly.pdbx_seq_one_letter_code
_entity_poly.pdbx_strand_id
1 'polypeptide(L)'
;MKIVLHPAAVADLSAAGDWYERQRPGLGVDLIVEIERALEVIAESPTAWPRWPDAPTELEIRRVLLPRFPFALPYLIQSNGIVVLAVAHEKRRPGYWLRRAKRRKR
;
A
#
# COMPACT_ATOMS: atom_id res chain seq x y z
N MET A 1 0.00 7.01 -14.59
CA MET A 1 0.56 7.89 -13.59
C MET A 1 1.69 7.20 -12.86
N LYS A 2 2.74 7.90 -12.52
CA LYS A 2 3.87 7.28 -11.84
C LYS A 2 3.48 6.84 -10.43
N ILE A 3 3.90 5.63 -10.06
CA ILE A 3 3.58 5.11 -8.75
C ILE A 3 4.85 4.60 -8.09
N VAL A 4 5.05 4.96 -6.84
CA VAL A 4 6.21 4.51 -6.06
C VAL A 4 5.74 4.05 -4.69
N LEU A 5 6.55 3.22 -4.02
CA LEU A 5 6.27 2.83 -2.64
C LEU A 5 7.06 3.74 -1.69
N HIS A 6 6.39 4.20 -0.65
CA HIS A 6 7.08 4.88 0.44
C HIS A 6 8.14 3.92 1.01
N PRO A 7 9.30 4.41 1.44
CA PRO A 7 10.33 3.52 2.00
C PRO A 7 9.83 2.62 3.12
N ALA A 8 8.92 3.12 3.96
CA ALA A 8 8.35 2.29 5.02
C ALA A 8 7.44 1.20 4.45
N ALA A 9 6.80 1.45 3.29
CA ALA A 9 6.00 0.42 2.63
C ALA A 9 6.90 -0.67 2.05
N VAL A 10 8.07 -0.29 1.55
CA VAL A 10 9.05 -1.28 1.08
C VAL A 10 9.46 -2.18 2.24
N ALA A 11 9.71 -1.58 3.41
CA ALA A 11 10.06 -2.36 4.59
C ALA A 11 8.92 -3.28 5.03
N ASP A 12 7.68 -2.78 4.96
CA ASP A 12 6.50 -3.60 5.25
C ASP A 12 6.46 -4.82 4.34
N LEU A 13 6.68 -4.60 3.05
CA LEU A 13 6.63 -5.68 2.06
C LEU A 13 7.73 -6.70 2.31
N SER A 14 8.94 -6.23 2.59
CA SER A 14 10.07 -7.12 2.84
C SER A 14 9.78 -8.00 4.05
N ALA A 15 9.30 -7.41 5.14
CA ALA A 15 9.00 -8.17 6.35
C ALA A 15 7.88 -9.18 6.12
N ALA A 16 6.83 -8.77 5.42
CA ALA A 16 5.71 -9.67 5.13
C ALA A 16 6.14 -10.81 4.21
N GLY A 17 6.91 -10.48 3.18
CA GLY A 17 7.40 -11.49 2.24
C GLY A 17 8.25 -12.54 2.93
N ASP A 18 9.14 -12.10 3.82
CA ASP A 18 10.00 -13.03 4.56
C ASP A 18 9.16 -13.92 5.46
N TRP A 19 8.17 -13.34 6.13
CA TRP A 19 7.31 -14.11 7.03
C TRP A 19 6.57 -15.20 6.27
N TYR A 20 5.95 -14.84 5.12
CA TYR A 20 5.20 -15.82 4.32
C TYR A 20 6.12 -16.88 3.73
N GLU A 21 7.31 -16.49 3.32
CA GLU A 21 8.26 -17.46 2.75
C GLU A 21 8.66 -18.49 3.78
N ARG A 22 8.76 -18.09 5.05
CA ARG A 22 9.06 -19.04 6.12
C ARG A 22 7.91 -19.99 6.40
N GLN A 23 6.66 -19.55 6.11
CA GLN A 23 5.51 -20.42 6.31
C GLN A 23 5.45 -21.50 5.23
N ARG A 24 5.78 -21.15 3.99
CA ARG A 24 5.78 -22.09 2.89
C ARG A 24 6.62 -21.52 1.76
N PRO A 25 7.59 -22.30 1.25
CA PRO A 25 8.42 -21.82 0.14
C PRO A 25 7.56 -21.38 -1.05
N GLY A 26 7.86 -20.23 -1.61
CA GLY A 26 7.13 -19.65 -2.73
C GLY A 26 6.02 -18.71 -2.34
N LEU A 27 5.58 -18.74 -1.07
CA LEU A 27 4.46 -17.91 -0.67
C LEU A 27 4.82 -16.44 -0.62
N GLY A 28 6.06 -16.13 -0.26
CA GLY A 28 6.53 -14.74 -0.30
C GLY A 28 6.56 -14.19 -1.70
N VAL A 29 6.94 -15.01 -2.67
CA VAL A 29 6.91 -14.60 -4.08
C VAL A 29 5.46 -14.35 -4.53
N ASP A 30 4.53 -15.21 -4.10
CA ASP A 30 3.12 -15.01 -4.43
C ASP A 30 2.61 -13.68 -3.93
N LEU A 31 3.01 -13.27 -2.73
CA LEU A 31 2.63 -11.98 -2.17
C LEU A 31 3.17 -10.84 -3.03
N ILE A 32 4.44 -10.93 -3.40
CA ILE A 32 5.07 -9.88 -4.21
C ILE A 32 4.35 -9.74 -5.55
N VAL A 33 4.04 -10.86 -6.21
CA VAL A 33 3.33 -10.84 -7.49
C VAL A 33 1.97 -10.18 -7.34
N GLU A 34 1.26 -10.49 -6.25
CA GLU A 34 -0.07 -9.92 -6.04
C GLU A 34 0.02 -8.41 -5.81
N ILE A 35 1.03 -7.97 -5.08
CA ILE A 35 1.24 -6.54 -4.87
C ILE A 35 1.58 -5.85 -6.18
N GLU A 36 2.43 -6.46 -7.01
CA GLU A 36 2.77 -5.87 -8.31
C GLU A 36 1.53 -5.68 -9.17
N ARG A 37 0.63 -6.65 -9.18
CA ARG A 37 -0.63 -6.50 -9.90
C ARG A 37 -1.48 -5.38 -9.35
N ALA A 38 -1.52 -5.25 -8.04
CA ALA A 38 -2.27 -4.17 -7.40
C ALA A 38 -1.70 -2.81 -7.81
N LEU A 39 -0.37 -2.69 -7.86
CA LEU A 39 0.25 -1.44 -8.28
C LEU A 39 -0.14 -1.09 -9.72
N GLU A 40 -0.23 -2.08 -10.59
CA GLU A 40 -0.63 -1.85 -11.98
C GLU A 40 -2.07 -1.32 -12.06
N VAL A 41 -3.00 -1.91 -11.32
CA VAL A 41 -4.39 -1.44 -11.40
C VAL A 41 -4.55 -0.08 -10.75
N ILE A 42 -3.78 0.23 -9.72
CA ILE A 42 -3.80 1.57 -9.12
C ILE A 42 -3.29 2.59 -10.14
N ALA A 43 -2.16 2.30 -10.78
CA ALA A 43 -1.59 3.25 -11.73
C ALA A 43 -2.50 3.48 -12.93
N GLU A 44 -3.23 2.45 -13.33
CA GLU A 44 -4.14 2.53 -14.45
C GLU A 44 -5.36 3.39 -14.18
N SER A 45 -5.94 3.27 -12.99
CA SER A 45 -7.17 3.98 -12.64
C SER A 45 -7.13 4.41 -11.16
N PRO A 46 -6.31 5.41 -10.86
CA PRO A 46 -6.06 5.74 -9.45
C PRO A 46 -7.29 6.21 -8.69
N THR A 47 -8.28 6.80 -9.38
CA THR A 47 -9.47 7.31 -8.69
C THR A 47 -10.62 6.32 -8.68
N ALA A 48 -10.41 5.11 -9.19
CA ALA A 48 -11.47 4.09 -9.23
C ALA A 48 -11.68 3.41 -7.88
N TRP A 49 -10.75 3.52 -6.97
CA TRP A 49 -10.78 2.77 -5.71
C TRP A 49 -11.29 3.64 -4.57
N PRO A 50 -11.89 3.03 -3.54
CA PRO A 50 -12.50 3.79 -2.45
C PRO A 50 -11.50 4.64 -1.69
N ARG A 51 -11.96 5.77 -1.19
CA ARG A 51 -11.16 6.59 -0.30
C ARG A 51 -11.04 5.90 1.05
N TRP A 52 -9.92 6.11 1.72
CA TRP A 52 -9.75 5.62 3.08
C TRP A 52 -10.70 6.40 3.98
N PRO A 53 -11.61 5.74 4.72
CA PRO A 53 -12.71 6.43 5.38
C PRO A 53 -12.30 7.51 6.38
N ASP A 54 -11.24 7.29 7.12
CA ASP A 54 -10.86 8.21 8.20
C ASP A 54 -9.67 9.09 7.86
N ALA A 55 -9.29 9.14 6.59
CA ALA A 55 -8.16 9.99 6.20
C ALA A 55 -8.59 11.45 6.19
N PRO A 56 -7.64 12.37 6.47
CA PRO A 56 -7.95 13.80 6.35
C PRO A 56 -8.45 14.13 4.95
N THR A 57 -9.48 14.96 4.86
CA THR A 57 -10.11 15.22 3.58
C THR A 57 -9.21 15.98 2.62
N GLU A 58 -8.23 16.72 3.13
CA GLU A 58 -7.31 17.44 2.25
C GLU A 58 -6.29 16.51 1.58
N LEU A 59 -6.21 15.25 2.03
CA LEU A 59 -5.33 14.27 1.41
C LEU A 59 -6.19 13.29 0.63
N GLU A 60 -5.82 13.06 -0.62
CA GLU A 60 -6.57 12.06 -1.38
C GLU A 60 -5.93 10.71 -1.18
N ILE A 61 -6.37 10.01 -0.13
CA ILE A 61 -5.88 8.67 0.19
C ILE A 61 -6.96 7.65 -0.14
N ARG A 62 -6.60 6.69 -0.96
CA ARG A 62 -7.49 5.60 -1.37
C ARG A 62 -6.83 4.29 -1.03
N ARG A 63 -7.55 3.19 -1.20
CA ARG A 63 -6.99 1.88 -0.85
C ARG A 63 -7.42 0.80 -1.82
N VAL A 64 -6.55 -0.19 -1.97
CA VAL A 64 -6.87 -1.44 -2.65
C VAL A 64 -6.63 -2.56 -1.66
N LEU A 65 -7.53 -3.54 -1.61
CA LEU A 65 -7.37 -4.71 -0.77
C LEU A 65 -6.83 -5.85 -1.63
N LEU A 66 -5.87 -6.60 -1.09
CA LEU A 66 -5.35 -7.75 -1.82
C LEU A 66 -6.36 -8.90 -1.77
N PRO A 67 -6.55 -9.63 -2.87
CA PRO A 67 -7.55 -10.71 -2.90
C PRO A 67 -7.24 -11.91 -2.01
N ARG A 68 -5.96 -12.32 -1.94
CA ARG A 68 -5.62 -13.53 -1.22
C ARG A 68 -4.83 -13.36 0.05
N PHE A 69 -4.36 -12.17 0.32
CA PHE A 69 -3.57 -11.88 1.52
C PHE A 69 -4.25 -10.78 2.31
N PRO A 70 -4.16 -10.82 3.64
CA PRO A 70 -4.92 -9.87 4.49
C PRO A 70 -4.24 -8.51 4.60
N PHE A 71 -4.00 -7.87 3.46
CA PHE A 71 -3.35 -6.55 3.43
C PHE A 71 -4.15 -5.57 2.61
N ALA A 72 -4.09 -4.32 3.04
CA ALA A 72 -4.57 -3.18 2.27
C ALA A 72 -3.38 -2.37 1.81
N LEU A 73 -3.50 -1.75 0.65
CA LEU A 73 -2.48 -0.84 0.14
C LEU A 73 -3.08 0.57 0.11
N PRO A 74 -2.91 1.33 1.19
CA PRO A 74 -3.32 2.73 1.15
C PRO A 74 -2.35 3.52 0.30
N TYR A 75 -2.89 4.40 -0.56
CA TYR A 75 -2.04 5.20 -1.43
C TYR A 75 -2.53 6.64 -1.49
N LEU A 76 -1.58 7.54 -1.67
CA LEU A 76 -1.82 8.97 -1.71
C LEU A 76 -1.65 9.45 -3.15
N ILE A 77 -2.66 10.13 -3.68
CA ILE A 77 -2.58 10.72 -5.01
C ILE A 77 -2.10 12.14 -4.86
N GLN A 78 -1.02 12.47 -5.56
CA GLN A 78 -0.44 13.81 -5.56
C GLN A 78 -0.38 14.31 -6.99
N SER A 79 -0.09 15.60 -7.15
CA SER A 79 -0.05 16.19 -8.49
C SER A 79 1.00 15.54 -9.38
N ASN A 80 2.08 15.02 -8.81
CA ASN A 80 3.16 14.45 -9.59
C ASN A 80 3.21 12.92 -9.55
N GLY A 81 2.21 12.27 -8.97
CA GLY A 81 2.21 10.81 -8.95
C GLY A 81 1.50 10.23 -7.75
N ILE A 82 1.74 8.96 -7.52
CA ILE A 82 1.07 8.20 -6.48
C ILE A 82 2.12 7.59 -5.56
N VAL A 83 1.89 7.69 -4.25
CA VAL A 83 2.77 7.05 -3.26
C VAL A 83 1.96 6.00 -2.52
N VAL A 84 2.39 4.74 -2.57
CA VAL A 84 1.80 3.70 -1.73
C VAL A 84 2.40 3.82 -0.35
N LEU A 85 1.55 4.06 0.64
CA LEU A 85 2.01 4.43 1.99
C LEU A 85 2.39 3.24 2.84
N ALA A 86 1.77 2.10 2.60
CA ALA A 86 1.99 0.92 3.44
C ALA A 86 1.54 -0.36 2.76
N VAL A 87 2.07 -1.47 3.23
CA VAL A 87 1.49 -2.78 3.01
C VAL A 87 0.92 -3.13 4.38
N ALA A 88 -0.37 -2.79 4.58
CA ALA A 88 -0.96 -2.73 5.91
C ALA A 88 -1.79 -3.97 6.21
N HIS A 89 -1.30 -4.76 7.16
CA HIS A 89 -2.03 -5.96 7.58
C HIS A 89 -3.35 -5.53 8.22
N GLU A 90 -4.42 -6.24 7.87
CA GLU A 90 -5.76 -5.87 8.33
C GLU A 90 -5.93 -5.90 9.84
N LYS A 91 -5.06 -6.61 10.55
CA LYS A 91 -5.13 -6.65 12.03
C LYS A 91 -4.38 -5.53 12.71
N ARG A 92 -3.64 -4.73 11.97
CA ARG A 92 -2.99 -3.56 12.54
C ARG A 92 -4.02 -2.45 12.71
N ARG A 93 -3.75 -1.54 13.64
CA ARG A 93 -4.65 -0.42 13.89
C ARG A 93 -4.82 0.38 12.60
N PRO A 94 -6.07 0.60 12.17
CA PRO A 94 -6.30 1.35 10.92
C PRO A 94 -5.68 2.73 10.99
N GLY A 95 -5.00 3.13 9.91
CA GLY A 95 -4.42 4.46 9.84
C GLY A 95 -3.09 4.64 10.54
N TYR A 96 -2.49 3.56 11.07
CA TYR A 96 -1.18 3.68 11.76
C TYR A 96 -0.12 4.29 10.84
N TRP A 97 -0.31 4.18 9.54
CA TRP A 97 0.63 4.66 8.52
C TRP A 97 0.38 6.11 8.10
N LEU A 98 -0.64 6.76 8.68
CA LEU A 98 -1.03 8.11 8.21
C LEU A 98 0.10 9.12 8.29
N ARG A 99 0.98 9.01 9.28
CA ARG A 99 2.09 9.96 9.36
C ARG A 99 3.02 9.85 8.16
N ARG A 100 3.00 8.75 7.44
CA ARG A 100 3.82 8.60 6.23
C ARG A 100 3.33 9.49 5.10
N ALA A 101 2.07 9.91 5.14
CA ALA A 101 1.51 10.81 4.14
C ALA A 101 1.95 12.24 4.37
N LYS A 102 2.34 12.57 5.62
CA LYS A 102 2.74 13.91 5.87
C LYS A 102 4.12 14.13 5.39
N ARG A 103 4.32 15.16 4.65
CA ARG A 103 5.55 15.38 4.10
C ARG A 103 6.40 15.98 5.02
N ARG A 104 7.55 15.66 4.98
CA ARG A 104 8.43 16.26 5.72
C ARG A 104 8.64 17.48 5.10
N LYS A 105 8.70 18.43 5.59
CA LYS A 105 8.87 19.61 4.98
C LYS A 105 10.10 19.99 4.83
N ARG A 106 10.64 20.19 4.52
CA ARG A 106 11.73 20.46 4.30
C ARG A 106 12.19 21.01 4.57
#